data_5f67d08766603ae9b648e4c52671a088
#
_entry.id   5f67d08766603ae9b648e4c52671a088
#
_cell.length_a   1.000
_cell.length_b   1.000
_cell.length_c   1.000
_cell.angle_alpha   90.00
_cell.angle_beta   90.00
_cell.angle_gamma   90.00
#
_symmetry.space_group_name_H-M   'P 1'
#
loop_
_entity.id
_entity.type
_entity.pdbx_description
1 polymer ?
#
loop_
_entity_poly.entity_id
_entity_poly.type
_entity_poly.pdbx_seq_one_letter_code
_entity_poly.pdbx_strand_id
1 'polypeptide(L)'
;MGFAGDRYALQGPYYCSRPNFHLYTAPMNRSLSIATNLFPIWVLAGGALALFHPGWFTWFSGDFITWGLAVIMLGMGITLSVDDFKRVLKMPRAVGIGFVAHYAIMPFLGWSIAHLLRLETPFAVGLILVSCCPCGTASNVVNYIARSNVALSVLMTMCSTLGAIVMTPLLTKWLAGKYVPVDALGLFWSTVKIVLAPVIAGVMLNRYLPRLVKFILPVSPLVSVLTITLICASIIGGSAEDFKRSGSILLLAVFLLHSGGFLLGYFFSRLLRCDELTSRTISVEVGMQNSGLGAALAKEHFAQMPQVALPCAISATFHSVIGSLLAGVWRLRPVRK
;
A
#
# COMPACT_ATOMS: atom_id res chain seq x y z
N MET A 1 -25.55 -5.97 38.94
CA MET A 1 -24.36 -6.81 38.59
C MET A 1 -23.61 -6.10 37.49
N GLY A 2 -22.49 -5.47 37.88
CA GLY A 2 -21.75 -4.56 37.04
C GLY A 2 -20.82 -5.26 36.05
N PHE A 3 -20.82 -4.85 34.81
CA PHE A 3 -19.76 -5.19 33.84
C PHE A 3 -18.55 -4.29 34.11
N ALA A 4 -17.55 -4.85 34.79
CA ALA A 4 -16.25 -4.22 34.95
C ALA A 4 -15.52 -4.18 33.61
N GLY A 5 -15.11 -2.99 33.20
CA GLY A 5 -14.36 -2.77 31.96
C GLY A 5 -12.96 -3.39 32.06
N ASP A 6 -12.65 -4.27 31.14
CA ASP A 6 -11.31 -4.82 30.95
C ASP A 6 -10.35 -3.75 30.44
N ARG A 7 -9.63 -3.13 31.34
CA ARG A 7 -8.41 -2.37 31.07
C ARG A 7 -7.27 -3.35 30.83
N TYR A 8 -7.10 -3.87 29.64
CA TYR A 8 -5.88 -4.59 29.29
C TYR A 8 -4.73 -3.60 29.06
N ALA A 9 -3.95 -3.40 30.10
CA ALA A 9 -2.66 -2.75 30.04
C ALA A 9 -1.70 -3.61 29.18
N LEU A 10 -1.43 -3.16 27.95
CA LEU A 10 -0.38 -3.71 27.09
C LEU A 10 0.98 -3.20 27.61
N GLN A 11 1.54 -3.83 28.62
CA GLN A 11 2.91 -3.63 29.06
C GLN A 11 3.79 -4.76 28.51
N GLY A 12 4.54 -4.48 27.46
CA GLY A 12 5.68 -5.27 27.01
C GLY A 12 6.94 -4.39 27.04
N PRO A 13 8.16 -4.95 27.12
CA PRO A 13 9.40 -4.21 27.36
C PRO A 13 9.80 -3.19 26.29
N TYR A 14 9.01 -3.00 25.24
CA TYR A 14 9.21 -2.01 24.18
C TYR A 14 8.14 -0.91 24.13
N TYR A 15 7.22 -0.89 25.12
CA TYR A 15 6.26 0.20 25.26
C TYR A 15 6.90 1.34 26.05
N CYS A 16 7.65 2.18 25.36
CA CYS A 16 8.12 3.43 25.94
C CYS A 16 6.93 4.41 26.02
N SER A 17 6.51 4.73 27.23
CA SER A 17 5.54 5.78 27.58
C SER A 17 5.84 7.07 26.82
N ARG A 18 4.95 7.53 25.91
CA ARG A 18 5.12 8.80 25.23
C ARG A 18 3.81 9.52 24.92
N PRO A 19 3.78 10.84 25.09
CA PRO A 19 2.59 11.67 24.90
C PRO A 19 2.08 11.75 23.44
N ASN A 20 2.85 11.35 22.43
CA ASN A 20 2.47 11.53 21.01
C ASN A 20 1.90 10.25 20.35
N PHE A 21 1.89 9.10 21.00
CA PHE A 21 1.20 7.91 20.47
C PHE A 21 -0.34 8.08 20.46
N HIS A 22 -0.86 9.04 21.24
CA HIS A 22 -2.27 9.43 21.22
C HIS A 22 -2.75 10.05 19.90
N LEU A 23 -1.85 10.47 19.01
CA LEU A 23 -2.24 10.97 17.69
C LEU A 23 -2.78 9.86 16.77
N TYR A 24 -2.26 8.62 16.91
CA TYR A 24 -2.79 7.45 16.20
C TYR A 24 -4.06 6.86 16.86
N THR A 25 -4.36 7.29 18.08
CA THR A 25 -5.53 6.88 18.87
C THR A 25 -6.46 8.06 19.14
N ALA A 26 -6.36 9.17 18.40
CA ALA A 26 -7.44 10.15 18.41
C ALA A 26 -8.74 9.36 18.15
N PRO A 27 -9.76 9.48 19.01
CA PRO A 27 -10.98 8.68 18.88
C PRO A 27 -11.65 9.06 17.57
N MET A 28 -11.30 8.31 16.51
CA MET A 28 -11.99 8.39 15.24
C MET A 28 -13.44 8.04 15.53
N ASN A 29 -14.38 8.89 15.12
CA ASN A 29 -15.79 8.59 15.26
C ASN A 29 -16.03 7.16 14.74
N ARG A 30 -16.81 6.37 15.51
CA ARG A 30 -17.08 4.96 15.20
C ARG A 30 -17.53 4.75 13.76
N SER A 31 -18.34 5.66 13.23
CA SER A 31 -18.80 5.65 11.84
C SER A 31 -17.66 5.81 10.83
N LEU A 32 -16.72 6.75 11.07
CA LEU A 32 -15.54 6.95 10.22
C LEU A 32 -14.63 5.73 10.24
N SER A 33 -14.44 5.11 11.41
CA SER A 33 -13.65 3.89 11.55
C SER A 33 -14.26 2.73 10.76
N ILE A 34 -15.58 2.54 10.85
CA ILE A 34 -16.29 1.51 10.08
C ILE A 34 -16.13 1.79 8.59
N ALA A 35 -16.39 3.00 8.13
CA ALA A 35 -16.28 3.37 6.72
C ALA A 35 -14.87 3.13 6.17
N THR A 36 -13.84 3.51 6.93
CA THR A 36 -12.44 3.26 6.54
C THR A 36 -12.09 1.77 6.51
N ASN A 37 -12.55 0.99 7.50
CA ASN A 37 -12.28 -0.45 7.58
C ASN A 37 -12.99 -1.24 6.47
N LEU A 38 -14.05 -0.70 5.88
CA LEU A 38 -14.73 -1.25 4.70
C LEU A 38 -13.98 -0.98 3.38
N PHE A 39 -12.75 -0.49 3.45
CA PHE A 39 -11.90 -0.21 2.28
C PHE A 39 -11.92 -1.31 1.20
N PRO A 40 -11.75 -2.61 1.51
CA PRO A 40 -11.80 -3.65 0.48
C PRO A 40 -13.16 -3.70 -0.26
N ILE A 41 -14.24 -3.42 0.46
CA ILE A 41 -15.59 -3.42 -0.12
C ILE A 41 -15.78 -2.22 -1.04
N TRP A 42 -15.28 -1.03 -0.65
CA TRP A 42 -15.36 0.17 -1.49
C TRP A 42 -14.62 -0.02 -2.81
N VAL A 43 -13.39 -0.57 -2.77
CA VAL A 43 -12.60 -0.78 -3.99
C VAL A 43 -13.22 -1.87 -4.88
N LEU A 44 -13.73 -2.95 -4.29
CA LEU A 44 -14.47 -3.99 -5.03
C LEU A 44 -15.73 -3.45 -5.69
N ALA A 45 -16.58 -2.76 -4.93
CA ALA A 45 -17.83 -2.21 -5.42
C ALA A 45 -17.59 -1.14 -6.50
N GLY A 46 -16.64 -0.23 -6.27
CA GLY A 46 -16.25 0.78 -7.25
C GLY A 46 -15.74 0.17 -8.56
N GLY A 47 -14.87 -0.84 -8.47
CA GLY A 47 -14.36 -1.57 -9.64
C GLY A 47 -15.47 -2.31 -10.39
N ALA A 48 -16.34 -3.02 -9.67
CA ALA A 48 -17.48 -3.72 -10.28
C ALA A 48 -18.45 -2.74 -10.96
N LEU A 49 -18.83 -1.65 -10.29
CA LEU A 49 -19.68 -0.63 -10.88
C LEU A 49 -19.05 0.00 -12.13
N ALA A 50 -17.73 0.21 -12.12
CA ALA A 50 -17.01 0.79 -13.24
C ALA A 50 -17.00 -0.13 -14.48
N LEU A 51 -17.08 -1.45 -14.32
CA LEU A 51 -17.22 -2.41 -15.44
C LEU A 51 -18.58 -2.32 -16.12
N PHE A 52 -19.66 -2.02 -15.37
CA PHE A 52 -21.01 -1.90 -15.93
C PHE A 52 -21.35 -0.47 -16.36
N HIS A 53 -20.83 0.52 -15.65
CA HIS A 53 -21.10 1.95 -15.87
C HIS A 53 -19.79 2.76 -15.92
N PRO A 54 -18.93 2.56 -16.94
CA PRO A 54 -17.63 3.25 -17.03
C PRO A 54 -17.71 4.76 -16.92
N GLY A 55 -18.75 5.38 -17.56
CA GLY A 55 -18.95 6.83 -17.62
C GLY A 55 -19.09 7.51 -16.24
N TRP A 56 -19.46 6.75 -15.19
CA TRP A 56 -19.55 7.30 -13.83
C TRP A 56 -18.20 7.60 -13.20
N PHE A 57 -17.12 6.99 -13.72
CA PHE A 57 -15.79 7.06 -13.09
C PHE A 57 -14.70 7.61 -14.02
N THR A 58 -14.82 7.46 -15.34
CA THR A 58 -13.77 7.81 -16.31
C THR A 58 -13.45 9.30 -16.37
N TRP A 59 -14.30 10.17 -15.80
CA TRP A 59 -14.02 11.59 -15.61
C TRP A 59 -12.84 11.82 -14.66
N PHE A 60 -12.59 10.89 -13.71
CA PHE A 60 -11.48 10.96 -12.76
C PHE A 60 -10.20 10.42 -13.42
N SER A 61 -9.66 11.15 -14.40
CA SER A 61 -8.53 10.73 -15.21
C SER A 61 -7.46 11.83 -15.32
N GLY A 62 -6.33 11.52 -15.93
CA GLY A 62 -5.24 12.48 -16.13
C GLY A 62 -4.75 13.06 -14.79
N ASP A 63 -4.74 14.40 -14.69
CA ASP A 63 -4.24 15.11 -13.51
C ASP A 63 -5.00 14.79 -12.23
N PHE A 64 -6.28 14.41 -12.31
CA PHE A 64 -7.06 14.02 -11.12
C PHE A 64 -6.47 12.79 -10.42
N ILE A 65 -5.93 11.83 -11.18
CA ILE A 65 -5.25 10.65 -10.60
C ILE A 65 -3.98 11.09 -9.87
N THR A 66 -3.19 11.96 -10.51
CA THR A 66 -1.94 12.48 -9.94
C THR A 66 -2.19 13.30 -8.67
N TRP A 67 -3.16 14.23 -8.70
CA TRP A 67 -3.54 15.01 -7.53
C TRP A 67 -4.18 14.17 -6.43
N GLY A 68 -5.03 13.21 -6.81
CA GLY A 68 -5.62 12.26 -5.86
C GLY A 68 -4.55 11.48 -5.12
N LEU A 69 -3.52 10.98 -5.84
CA LEU A 69 -2.40 10.30 -5.20
C LEU A 69 -1.58 11.24 -4.32
N ALA A 70 -1.34 12.49 -4.75
CA ALA A 70 -0.65 13.47 -3.94
C ALA A 70 -1.39 13.75 -2.61
N VAL A 71 -2.72 13.79 -2.62
CA VAL A 71 -3.56 13.89 -1.41
C VAL A 71 -3.39 12.67 -0.50
N ILE A 72 -3.36 11.46 -1.06
CA ILE A 72 -3.09 10.23 -0.28
C ILE A 72 -1.69 10.29 0.35
N MET A 73 -0.67 10.71 -0.41
CA MET A 73 0.71 10.80 0.07
C MET A 73 0.88 11.92 1.11
N LEU A 74 0.19 13.04 0.95
CA LEU A 74 0.12 14.10 1.97
C LEU A 74 -0.52 13.55 3.26
N GLY A 75 -1.64 12.80 3.12
CA GLY A 75 -2.30 12.12 4.23
C GLY A 75 -1.36 11.17 4.97
N MET A 76 -0.51 10.42 4.24
CA MET A 76 0.55 9.63 4.85
C MET A 76 1.57 10.52 5.57
N GLY A 77 2.03 11.59 4.93
CA GLY A 77 3.02 12.51 5.50
C GLY A 77 2.59 13.13 6.82
N ILE A 78 1.32 13.56 6.96
CA ILE A 78 0.81 14.14 8.21
C ILE A 78 0.74 13.14 9.37
N THR A 79 0.77 11.83 9.09
CA THR A 79 0.85 10.80 10.14
C THR A 79 2.27 10.58 10.63
N LEU A 80 3.29 11.01 9.89
CA LEU A 80 4.70 10.83 10.22
C LEU A 80 5.24 11.99 11.06
N SER A 81 6.15 11.67 11.96
CA SER A 81 6.90 12.65 12.77
C SER A 81 8.40 12.51 12.55
N VAL A 82 9.17 13.56 12.81
CA VAL A 82 10.64 13.51 12.76
C VAL A 82 11.21 12.43 13.69
N ASP A 83 10.52 12.13 14.80
CA ASP A 83 10.96 11.09 15.72
C ASP A 83 10.78 9.68 15.14
N ASP A 84 9.89 9.47 14.18
CA ASP A 84 9.72 8.17 13.52
C ASP A 84 10.98 7.82 12.70
N PHE A 85 11.62 8.80 12.07
CA PHE A 85 12.90 8.59 11.40
C PHE A 85 14.02 8.16 12.36
N LYS A 86 14.03 8.68 13.60
CA LYS A 86 14.99 8.23 14.63
C LYS A 86 14.65 6.83 15.14
N ARG A 87 13.39 6.42 15.12
CA ARG A 87 12.95 5.07 15.54
C ARG A 87 13.44 3.97 14.60
N VAL A 88 13.64 4.26 13.30
CA VAL A 88 14.27 3.31 12.37
C VAL A 88 15.59 2.82 12.92
N LEU A 89 16.40 3.72 13.51
CA LEU A 89 17.70 3.39 14.11
C LEU A 89 17.59 2.50 15.36
N LYS A 90 16.39 2.35 15.94
CA LYS A 90 16.13 1.47 17.09
C LYS A 90 15.68 0.06 16.69
N MET A 91 15.21 -0.12 15.44
CA MET A 91 14.75 -1.40 14.92
C MET A 91 15.40 -1.74 13.56
N PRO A 92 16.73 -1.50 13.38
CA PRO A 92 17.38 -1.52 12.07
C PRO A 92 17.29 -2.90 11.41
N ARG A 93 17.41 -3.97 12.21
CA ARG A 93 17.34 -5.35 11.70
C ARG A 93 15.96 -5.68 11.13
N ALA A 94 14.88 -5.40 11.86
CA ALA A 94 13.53 -5.74 11.42
C ALA A 94 13.12 -4.90 10.18
N VAL A 95 13.42 -3.58 10.21
CA VAL A 95 13.16 -2.69 9.08
C VAL A 95 14.00 -3.09 7.86
N GLY A 96 15.29 -3.40 8.04
CA GLY A 96 16.18 -3.83 6.97
C GLY A 96 15.74 -5.16 6.34
N ILE A 97 15.37 -6.15 7.15
CA ILE A 97 14.82 -7.43 6.66
C ILE A 97 13.54 -7.18 5.85
N GLY A 98 12.62 -6.37 6.37
CA GLY A 98 11.38 -6.06 5.68
C GLY A 98 11.59 -5.29 4.37
N PHE A 99 12.50 -4.31 4.35
CA PHE A 99 12.86 -3.56 3.15
C PHE A 99 13.45 -4.46 2.06
N VAL A 100 14.41 -5.30 2.43
CA VAL A 100 15.02 -6.25 1.49
C VAL A 100 14.00 -7.27 1.01
N ALA A 101 13.18 -7.83 1.90
CA ALA A 101 12.12 -8.75 1.53
C ALA A 101 11.16 -8.12 0.51
N HIS A 102 10.72 -6.89 0.76
CA HIS A 102 9.79 -6.20 -0.12
C HIS A 102 10.33 -6.00 -1.53
N TYR A 103 11.52 -5.40 -1.66
CA TYR A 103 12.12 -5.09 -2.96
C TYR A 103 12.82 -6.27 -3.64
N ALA A 104 13.04 -7.38 -2.96
CA ALA A 104 13.51 -8.61 -3.58
C ALA A 104 12.33 -9.52 -4.00
N ILE A 105 11.40 -9.78 -3.07
CA ILE A 105 10.32 -10.76 -3.30
C ILE A 105 9.31 -10.26 -4.33
N MET A 106 8.76 -9.06 -4.14
CA MET A 106 7.64 -8.60 -4.97
C MET A 106 8.03 -8.37 -6.42
N PRO A 107 9.12 -7.65 -6.76
CA PRO A 107 9.52 -7.45 -8.15
C PRO A 107 9.84 -8.76 -8.86
N PHE A 108 10.53 -9.68 -8.17
CA PHE A 108 10.85 -10.98 -8.75
C PHE A 108 9.61 -11.84 -8.97
N LEU A 109 8.64 -11.83 -8.03
CA LEU A 109 7.35 -12.49 -8.22
C LEU A 109 6.59 -11.89 -9.40
N GLY A 110 6.49 -10.56 -9.49
CA GLY A 110 5.79 -9.89 -10.58
C GLY A 110 6.35 -10.26 -11.93
N TRP A 111 7.68 -10.24 -12.06
CA TRP A 111 8.37 -10.66 -13.28
C TRP A 111 8.16 -12.15 -13.59
N SER A 112 8.33 -13.02 -12.59
CA SER A 112 8.18 -14.47 -12.77
C SER A 112 6.76 -14.86 -13.18
N ILE A 113 5.75 -14.28 -12.54
CA ILE A 113 4.34 -14.54 -12.86
C ILE A 113 4.01 -14.03 -14.26
N ALA A 114 4.47 -12.82 -14.62
CA ALA A 114 4.27 -12.27 -15.96
C ALA A 114 4.84 -13.19 -17.04
N HIS A 115 6.03 -13.73 -16.80
CA HIS A 115 6.70 -14.64 -17.73
C HIS A 115 6.02 -16.02 -17.78
N LEU A 116 5.73 -16.64 -16.64
CA LEU A 116 5.12 -17.97 -16.55
C LEU A 116 3.70 -18.00 -17.15
N LEU A 117 2.90 -16.98 -16.88
CA LEU A 117 1.55 -16.87 -17.43
C LEU A 117 1.52 -16.30 -18.87
N ARG A 118 2.68 -15.95 -19.43
CA ARG A 118 2.82 -15.36 -20.76
C ARG A 118 1.88 -14.18 -20.96
N LEU A 119 1.85 -13.26 -19.99
CA LEU A 119 0.97 -12.10 -20.07
C LEU A 119 1.30 -11.25 -21.30
N GLU A 120 0.27 -10.66 -21.91
CA GLU A 120 0.45 -9.65 -22.95
C GLU A 120 1.33 -8.51 -22.43
N THR A 121 2.16 -7.92 -23.29
CA THR A 121 3.16 -6.91 -22.92
C THR A 121 2.63 -5.80 -22.01
N PRO A 122 1.48 -5.14 -22.26
CA PRO A 122 1.00 -4.09 -21.38
C PRO A 122 0.71 -4.60 -19.96
N PHE A 123 0.12 -5.80 -19.85
CA PHE A 123 -0.22 -6.40 -18.55
C PHE A 123 1.01 -6.89 -17.80
N ALA A 124 2.00 -7.44 -18.51
CA ALA A 124 3.28 -7.84 -17.93
C ALA A 124 4.01 -6.61 -17.35
N VAL A 125 4.09 -5.52 -18.11
CA VAL A 125 4.71 -4.26 -17.66
C VAL A 125 3.98 -3.69 -16.44
N GLY A 126 2.64 -3.69 -16.45
CA GLY A 126 1.84 -3.19 -15.33
C GLY A 126 1.98 -4.04 -14.06
N LEU A 127 2.04 -5.37 -14.19
CA LEU A 127 2.24 -6.28 -13.06
C LEU A 127 3.64 -6.09 -12.45
N ILE A 128 4.67 -5.97 -13.29
CA ILE A 128 6.05 -5.68 -12.86
C ILE A 128 6.12 -4.31 -12.20
N LEU A 129 5.53 -3.28 -12.81
CA LEU A 129 5.54 -1.92 -12.26
C LEU A 129 4.91 -1.87 -10.86
N VAL A 130 3.72 -2.45 -10.67
CA VAL A 130 3.08 -2.46 -9.35
C VAL A 130 3.86 -3.26 -8.34
N SER A 131 4.51 -4.35 -8.74
CA SER A 131 5.37 -5.14 -7.85
C SER A 131 6.64 -4.41 -7.42
N CYS A 132 7.11 -3.45 -8.21
CA CYS A 132 8.26 -2.57 -7.89
C CYS A 132 7.86 -1.34 -7.07
N CYS A 133 6.59 -1.10 -6.80
CA CYS A 133 6.12 0.00 -5.97
C CYS A 133 6.40 -0.26 -4.47
N PRO A 134 6.41 0.77 -3.61
CA PRO A 134 6.61 0.60 -2.17
C PRO A 134 5.41 -0.05 -1.48
N CYS A 135 5.53 -0.33 -0.19
CA CYS A 135 4.44 -0.80 0.66
C CYS A 135 3.22 0.15 0.59
N GLY A 136 2.03 -0.44 0.58
CA GLY A 136 0.79 0.34 0.57
C GLY A 136 0.46 0.92 1.94
N THR A 137 0.02 2.18 2.02
CA THR A 137 -0.33 2.84 3.29
C THR A 137 -1.44 2.12 4.07
N ALA A 138 -2.30 1.36 3.38
CA ALA A 138 -3.36 0.55 3.99
C ALA A 138 -2.81 -0.63 4.84
N SER A 139 -1.54 -1.03 4.64
CA SER A 139 -0.87 -2.08 5.42
C SER A 139 -0.87 -1.77 6.92
N ASN A 140 -0.75 -0.49 7.30
CA ASN A 140 -0.79 -0.06 8.70
C ASN A 140 -2.13 -0.40 9.38
N VAL A 141 -3.24 -0.24 8.66
CA VAL A 141 -4.58 -0.59 9.14
C VAL A 141 -4.73 -2.11 9.26
N VAL A 142 -4.24 -2.86 8.27
CA VAL A 142 -4.27 -4.33 8.27
C VAL A 142 -3.43 -4.88 9.42
N ASN A 143 -2.24 -4.33 9.67
CA ASN A 143 -1.38 -4.67 10.81
C ASN A 143 -2.04 -4.35 12.16
N TYR A 144 -2.78 -3.24 12.25
CA TYR A 144 -3.56 -2.91 13.44
C TYR A 144 -4.68 -3.93 13.70
N ILE A 145 -5.45 -4.31 12.67
CA ILE A 145 -6.52 -5.32 12.77
C ILE A 145 -5.92 -6.69 13.15
N ALA A 146 -4.78 -7.06 12.57
CA ALA A 146 -4.06 -8.30 12.83
C ALA A 146 -3.44 -8.37 14.24
N ARG A 147 -3.45 -7.26 15.00
CA ARG A 147 -2.74 -7.11 16.28
C ARG A 147 -1.25 -7.44 16.18
N SER A 148 -0.63 -7.09 15.06
CA SER A 148 0.81 -7.21 14.81
C SER A 148 1.56 -5.95 15.25
N ASN A 149 2.82 -5.78 14.86
CA ASN A 149 3.65 -4.63 15.26
C ASN A 149 3.40 -3.41 14.38
N VAL A 150 2.40 -2.58 14.74
CA VAL A 150 2.03 -1.36 13.98
C VAL A 150 3.18 -0.35 13.91
N ALA A 151 4.00 -0.25 14.95
CA ALA A 151 5.15 0.67 14.94
C ALA A 151 6.16 0.25 13.86
N LEU A 152 6.47 -1.03 13.74
CA LEU A 152 7.31 -1.57 12.68
C LEU A 152 6.67 -1.35 11.31
N SER A 153 5.35 -1.56 11.18
CA SER A 153 4.60 -1.35 9.93
C SER A 153 4.79 0.08 9.41
N VAL A 154 4.56 1.08 10.26
CA VAL A 154 4.75 2.50 9.90
C VAL A 154 6.18 2.79 9.45
N LEU A 155 7.18 2.26 10.17
CA LEU A 155 8.59 2.45 9.83
C LEU A 155 8.95 1.79 8.49
N MET A 156 8.43 0.59 8.22
CA MET A 156 8.65 -0.11 6.95
C MET A 156 7.99 0.62 5.77
N THR A 157 6.73 1.03 5.93
CA THR A 157 6.02 1.81 4.91
C THR A 157 6.77 3.11 4.60
N MET A 158 7.25 3.82 5.63
CA MET A 158 8.06 5.04 5.46
C MET A 158 9.36 4.75 4.70
N CYS A 159 10.13 3.75 5.14
CA CYS A 159 11.42 3.42 4.52
C CYS A 159 11.23 2.92 3.07
N SER A 160 10.23 2.08 2.81
CA SER A 160 9.95 1.63 1.44
C SER A 160 9.49 2.77 0.54
N THR A 161 8.68 3.71 1.05
CA THR A 161 8.23 4.88 0.29
C THR A 161 9.40 5.79 -0.09
N LEU A 162 10.34 6.03 0.83
CA LEU A 162 11.56 6.78 0.51
C LEU A 162 12.47 5.98 -0.44
N GLY A 163 12.59 4.68 -0.23
CA GLY A 163 13.34 3.78 -1.11
C GLY A 163 12.77 3.71 -2.53
N ALA A 164 11.46 3.88 -2.70
CA ALA A 164 10.77 3.82 -3.99
C ALA A 164 11.29 4.84 -5.00
N ILE A 165 11.81 5.97 -4.54
CA ILE A 165 12.39 7.02 -5.40
C ILE A 165 13.47 6.43 -6.30
N VAL A 166 14.24 5.48 -5.79
CA VAL A 166 15.34 4.82 -6.50
C VAL A 166 14.96 3.40 -6.93
N MET A 167 14.38 2.62 -6.03
CA MET A 167 14.12 1.20 -6.27
C MET A 167 13.04 0.97 -7.33
N THR A 168 11.94 1.74 -7.32
CA THR A 168 10.87 1.58 -8.30
C THR A 168 11.36 1.85 -9.73
N PRO A 169 12.02 2.98 -10.05
CA PRO A 169 12.56 3.22 -11.39
C PRO A 169 13.58 2.18 -11.85
N LEU A 170 14.53 1.83 -10.97
CA LEU A 170 15.61 0.91 -11.32
C LEU A 170 15.10 -0.51 -11.57
N LEU A 171 14.27 -1.03 -10.67
CA LEU A 171 13.71 -2.37 -10.79
C LEU A 171 12.73 -2.46 -11.96
N THR A 172 11.90 -1.44 -12.18
CA THR A 172 11.02 -1.39 -13.34
C THR A 172 11.83 -1.39 -14.64
N LYS A 173 12.88 -0.56 -14.74
CA LYS A 173 13.77 -0.56 -15.90
C LYS A 173 14.44 -1.91 -16.12
N TRP A 174 14.93 -2.52 -15.06
CA TRP A 174 15.64 -3.81 -15.14
C TRP A 174 14.71 -4.96 -15.57
N LEU A 175 13.51 -5.03 -15.01
CA LEU A 175 12.60 -6.17 -15.23
C LEU A 175 11.63 -5.94 -16.39
N ALA A 176 11.00 -4.77 -16.47
CA ALA A 176 10.06 -4.43 -17.54
C ALA A 176 10.76 -3.91 -18.81
N GLY A 177 12.02 -3.46 -18.70
CA GLY A 177 12.82 -3.02 -19.85
C GLY A 177 13.09 -4.11 -20.89
N LYS A 178 12.84 -5.38 -20.55
CA LYS A 178 12.86 -6.51 -21.49
C LYS A 178 11.62 -6.56 -22.40
N TYR A 179 10.55 -5.89 -22.02
CA TYR A 179 9.29 -5.85 -22.76
C TYR A 179 9.16 -4.56 -23.57
N VAL A 180 9.51 -3.42 -22.95
CA VAL A 180 9.39 -2.08 -23.55
C VAL A 180 10.49 -1.16 -23.04
N PRO A 181 10.88 -0.12 -23.81
CA PRO A 181 11.78 0.92 -23.29
C PRO A 181 11.18 1.59 -22.04
N VAL A 182 11.96 1.69 -20.98
CA VAL A 182 11.55 2.32 -19.70
C VAL A 182 12.44 3.51 -19.40
N ASP A 183 11.84 4.69 -19.30
CA ASP A 183 12.50 5.92 -18.85
C ASP A 183 12.61 5.94 -17.31
N ALA A 184 13.69 5.38 -16.79
CA ALA A 184 13.92 5.34 -15.34
C ALA A 184 14.15 6.72 -14.74
N LEU A 185 14.71 7.68 -15.51
CA LEU A 185 14.93 9.04 -14.99
C LEU A 185 13.60 9.81 -14.88
N GLY A 186 12.74 9.68 -15.89
CA GLY A 186 11.38 10.19 -15.81
C GLY A 186 10.60 9.60 -14.64
N LEU A 187 10.61 8.28 -14.48
CA LEU A 187 9.99 7.59 -13.33
C LEU A 187 10.54 8.08 -11.99
N PHE A 188 11.85 8.31 -11.88
CA PHE A 188 12.49 8.89 -10.69
C PHE A 188 11.90 10.25 -10.34
N TRP A 189 11.88 11.19 -11.31
CA TRP A 189 11.37 12.54 -11.09
C TRP A 189 9.86 12.56 -10.80
N SER A 190 9.09 11.72 -11.45
CA SER A 190 7.66 11.58 -11.16
C SER A 190 7.43 11.03 -9.74
N THR A 191 8.22 10.02 -9.31
CA THR A 191 8.15 9.52 -7.93
C THR A 191 8.53 10.60 -6.91
N VAL A 192 9.55 11.43 -7.19
CA VAL A 192 9.89 12.58 -6.33
C VAL A 192 8.71 13.55 -6.22
N LYS A 193 8.09 13.92 -7.33
CA LYS A 193 6.99 14.90 -7.36
C LYS A 193 5.73 14.37 -6.70
N ILE A 194 5.34 13.12 -7.03
CA ILE A 194 4.04 12.56 -6.65
C ILE A 194 4.05 11.94 -5.25
N VAL A 195 5.23 11.49 -4.78
CA VAL A 195 5.37 10.81 -3.49
C VAL A 195 6.16 11.65 -2.50
N LEU A 196 7.43 11.96 -2.81
CA LEU A 196 8.32 12.59 -1.83
C LEU A 196 7.86 13.99 -1.44
N ALA A 197 7.51 14.83 -2.41
CA ALA A 197 7.12 16.21 -2.15
C ALA A 197 5.85 16.30 -1.27
N PRO A 198 4.75 15.57 -1.54
CA PRO A 198 3.58 15.57 -0.65
C PRO A 198 3.87 14.96 0.72
N VAL A 199 4.68 13.91 0.82
CA VAL A 199 5.05 13.31 2.12
C VAL A 199 5.86 14.30 2.95
N ILE A 200 6.86 14.98 2.38
CA ILE A 200 7.62 16.03 3.08
C ILE A 200 6.68 17.15 3.52
N ALA A 201 5.82 17.64 2.62
CA ALA A 201 4.84 18.68 2.95
C ALA A 201 3.96 18.25 4.13
N GLY A 202 3.50 16.99 4.15
CA GLY A 202 2.72 16.43 5.27
C GLY A 202 3.49 16.41 6.58
N VAL A 203 4.75 15.97 6.57
CA VAL A 203 5.63 15.98 7.76
C VAL A 203 5.85 17.41 8.26
N MET A 204 6.05 18.36 7.34
CA MET A 204 6.19 19.78 7.70
C MET A 204 4.90 20.36 8.29
N LEU A 205 3.74 20.05 7.71
CA LEU A 205 2.44 20.41 8.28
C LEU A 205 2.26 19.86 9.70
N ASN A 206 2.61 18.58 9.91
CA ASN A 206 2.54 17.97 11.24
C ASN A 206 3.45 18.68 12.25
N ARG A 207 4.63 19.11 11.82
CA ARG A 207 5.59 19.81 12.70
C ARG A 207 5.18 21.24 13.01
N TYR A 208 4.79 22.02 11.99
CA TYR A 208 4.58 23.48 12.12
C TYR A 208 3.13 23.87 12.37
N LEU A 209 2.16 23.07 11.93
CA LEU A 209 0.73 23.30 12.06
C LEU A 209 0.00 22.15 12.77
N PRO A 210 0.44 21.71 13.98
CA PRO A 210 -0.11 20.55 14.66
C PRO A 210 -1.60 20.68 15.00
N ARG A 211 -2.10 21.92 15.18
CA ARG A 211 -3.54 22.17 15.43
C ARG A 211 -4.39 21.82 14.20
N LEU A 212 -3.93 22.22 13.00
CA LEU A 212 -4.59 21.90 11.74
C LEU A 212 -4.55 20.39 11.47
N VAL A 213 -3.39 19.78 11.67
CA VAL A 213 -3.20 18.32 11.48
C VAL A 213 -4.12 17.54 12.42
N LYS A 214 -4.25 17.92 13.69
CA LYS A 214 -5.15 17.28 14.65
C LYS A 214 -6.62 17.31 14.18
N PHE A 215 -7.03 18.32 13.45
CA PHE A 215 -8.38 18.44 12.88
C PHE A 215 -8.55 17.57 11.64
N ILE A 216 -7.56 17.50 10.75
CA ILE A 216 -7.61 16.77 9.47
C ILE A 216 -7.37 15.26 9.66
N LEU A 217 -6.49 14.88 10.60
CA LEU A 217 -6.02 13.52 10.80
C LEU A 217 -7.13 12.46 10.93
N PRO A 218 -8.25 12.69 11.65
CA PRO A 218 -9.31 11.70 11.77
C PRO A 218 -10.03 11.38 10.45
N VAL A 219 -10.05 12.33 9.50
CA VAL A 219 -10.75 12.21 8.20
C VAL A 219 -9.80 11.70 7.10
N SER A 220 -8.49 11.93 7.24
CA SER A 220 -7.48 11.58 6.24
C SER A 220 -7.54 10.12 5.75
N PRO A 221 -7.74 9.09 6.60
CA PRO A 221 -7.83 7.70 6.12
C PRO A 221 -9.04 7.47 5.22
N LEU A 222 -10.20 8.08 5.54
CA LEU A 222 -11.39 7.96 4.71
C LEU A 222 -11.20 8.65 3.35
N VAL A 223 -10.60 9.84 3.33
CA VAL A 223 -10.25 10.55 2.08
C VAL A 223 -9.35 9.69 1.23
N SER A 224 -8.33 9.06 1.82
CA SER A 224 -7.42 8.14 1.10
C SER A 224 -8.17 6.94 0.49
N VAL A 225 -9.07 6.34 1.26
CA VAL A 225 -9.90 5.20 0.80
C VAL A 225 -10.80 5.59 -0.37
N LEU A 226 -11.50 6.70 -0.28
CA LEU A 226 -12.38 7.18 -1.36
C LEU A 226 -11.58 7.54 -2.61
N THR A 227 -10.45 8.21 -2.44
CA THR A 227 -9.59 8.62 -3.55
C THR A 227 -9.00 7.40 -4.28
N ILE A 228 -8.46 6.41 -3.56
CA ILE A 228 -7.94 5.19 -4.23
C ILE A 228 -9.06 4.38 -4.90
N THR A 229 -10.27 4.38 -4.32
CA THR A 229 -11.42 3.75 -4.94
C THR A 229 -11.76 4.41 -6.28
N LEU A 230 -11.78 5.75 -6.33
CA LEU A 230 -12.00 6.50 -7.57
C LEU A 230 -10.91 6.26 -8.60
N ILE A 231 -9.63 6.25 -8.20
CA ILE A 231 -8.50 5.93 -9.08
C ILE A 231 -8.69 4.54 -9.70
N CYS A 232 -8.95 3.52 -8.87
CA CYS A 232 -9.11 2.15 -9.34
C CYS A 232 -10.34 2.00 -10.25
N ALA A 233 -11.48 2.56 -9.86
CA ALA A 233 -12.71 2.52 -10.63
C ALA A 233 -12.56 3.22 -12.00
N SER A 234 -11.90 4.38 -12.04
CA SER A 234 -11.61 5.10 -13.29
C SER A 234 -10.75 4.27 -14.25
N ILE A 235 -9.69 3.63 -13.75
CA ILE A 235 -8.79 2.81 -14.56
C ILE A 235 -9.50 1.55 -15.07
N ILE A 236 -10.25 0.85 -14.20
CA ILE A 236 -11.02 -0.34 -14.57
C ILE A 236 -12.10 0.03 -15.60
N GLY A 237 -12.82 1.14 -15.39
CA GLY A 237 -13.81 1.62 -16.33
C GLY A 237 -13.22 2.02 -17.69
N GLY A 238 -12.08 2.74 -17.67
CA GLY A 238 -11.36 3.12 -18.89
C GLY A 238 -10.75 1.94 -19.66
N SER A 239 -10.60 0.78 -19.02
CA SER A 239 -10.05 -0.46 -19.62
C SER A 239 -11.05 -1.61 -19.52
N ALA A 240 -12.37 -1.32 -19.49
CA ALA A 240 -13.40 -2.33 -19.27
C ALA A 240 -13.41 -3.45 -20.33
N GLU A 241 -13.17 -3.12 -21.61
CA GLU A 241 -13.10 -4.09 -22.68
C GLU A 241 -11.87 -5.00 -22.55
N ASP A 242 -10.70 -4.43 -22.22
CA ASP A 242 -9.49 -5.22 -21.96
C ASP A 242 -9.68 -6.14 -20.74
N PHE A 243 -10.37 -5.64 -19.70
CA PHE A 243 -10.72 -6.44 -18.54
C PHE A 243 -11.64 -7.60 -18.90
N LYS A 244 -12.66 -7.40 -19.73
CA LYS A 244 -13.54 -8.47 -20.18
C LYS A 244 -12.78 -9.55 -20.98
N ARG A 245 -11.81 -9.13 -21.81
CA ARG A 245 -11.03 -10.05 -22.63
C ARG A 245 -9.98 -10.84 -21.83
N SER A 246 -9.25 -10.20 -20.97
CA SER A 246 -8.06 -10.77 -20.30
C SER A 246 -8.20 -10.84 -18.78
N GLY A 247 -9.37 -10.53 -18.22
CA GLY A 247 -9.58 -10.39 -16.79
C GLY A 247 -9.26 -11.64 -15.99
N SER A 248 -9.63 -12.82 -16.48
CA SER A 248 -9.39 -14.08 -15.76
C SER A 248 -7.90 -14.33 -15.49
N ILE A 249 -7.05 -14.13 -16.51
CA ILE A 249 -5.61 -14.32 -16.35
C ILE A 249 -4.97 -13.20 -15.50
N LEU A 250 -5.49 -11.97 -15.62
CA LEU A 250 -5.04 -10.85 -14.79
C LEU A 250 -5.42 -11.04 -13.32
N LEU A 251 -6.65 -11.47 -13.03
CA LEU A 251 -7.09 -11.77 -11.67
C LEU A 251 -6.22 -12.86 -11.05
N LEU A 252 -5.93 -13.94 -11.82
CA LEU A 252 -5.02 -15.00 -11.38
C LEU A 252 -3.61 -14.44 -11.12
N ALA A 253 -3.05 -13.65 -12.04
CA ALA A 253 -1.71 -13.10 -11.91
C ALA A 253 -1.58 -12.22 -10.66
N VAL A 254 -2.54 -11.31 -10.43
CA VAL A 254 -2.55 -10.41 -9.29
C VAL A 254 -2.83 -11.17 -7.98
N PHE A 255 -3.70 -12.18 -8.00
CA PHE A 255 -3.91 -13.07 -6.86
C PHE A 255 -2.63 -13.80 -6.46
N LEU A 256 -1.92 -14.39 -7.42
CA LEU A 256 -0.64 -15.07 -7.18
C LEU A 256 0.43 -14.10 -6.66
N LEU A 257 0.50 -12.89 -7.22
CA LEU A 257 1.45 -11.85 -6.78
C LEU A 257 1.26 -11.55 -5.29
N HIS A 258 0.04 -11.20 -4.88
CA HIS A 258 -0.19 -10.79 -3.50
C HIS A 258 -0.16 -11.96 -2.54
N SER A 259 -0.78 -13.09 -2.88
CA SER A 259 -0.72 -14.31 -2.04
C SER A 259 0.72 -14.78 -1.85
N GLY A 260 1.51 -14.78 -2.93
CA GLY A 260 2.94 -15.09 -2.89
C GLY A 260 3.72 -14.07 -2.03
N GLY A 261 3.42 -12.78 -2.17
CA GLY A 261 4.04 -11.71 -1.39
C GLY A 261 3.80 -11.87 0.12
N PHE A 262 2.53 -12.08 0.53
CA PHE A 262 2.20 -12.34 1.93
C PHE A 262 2.89 -13.59 2.46
N LEU A 263 2.84 -14.68 1.71
CA LEU A 263 3.42 -15.97 2.10
C LEU A 263 4.94 -15.91 2.20
N LEU A 264 5.60 -15.48 1.13
CA LEU A 264 7.07 -15.42 1.08
C LEU A 264 7.63 -14.39 2.04
N GLY A 265 6.96 -13.24 2.24
CA GLY A 265 7.35 -12.25 3.23
C GLY A 265 7.32 -12.82 4.65
N TYR A 266 6.28 -13.61 4.98
CA TYR A 266 6.21 -14.30 6.26
C TYR A 266 7.34 -15.32 6.42
N PHE A 267 7.51 -16.23 5.48
CA PHE A 267 8.51 -17.29 5.59
C PHE A 267 9.95 -16.76 5.52
N PHE A 268 10.22 -15.76 4.70
CA PHE A 268 11.53 -15.10 4.64
C PHE A 268 11.93 -14.51 5.99
N SER A 269 11.01 -13.81 6.65
CA SER A 269 11.28 -13.24 7.96
C SER A 269 11.46 -14.31 9.04
N ARG A 270 10.69 -15.42 8.98
CA ARG A 270 10.85 -16.56 9.89
C ARG A 270 12.18 -17.25 9.68
N LEU A 271 12.63 -17.42 8.43
CA LEU A 271 13.94 -17.98 8.10
C LEU A 271 15.08 -17.13 8.70
N LEU A 272 14.92 -15.81 8.74
CA LEU A 272 15.86 -14.89 9.37
C LEU A 272 15.62 -14.73 10.88
N ARG A 273 14.88 -15.66 11.50
CA ARG A 273 14.64 -15.76 12.94
C ARG A 273 13.96 -14.51 13.54
N CYS A 274 13.07 -13.86 12.79
CA CYS A 274 12.19 -12.87 13.37
C CYS A 274 11.13 -13.54 14.26
N ASP A 275 10.69 -12.82 15.29
CA ASP A 275 9.55 -13.25 16.10
C ASP A 275 8.25 -13.23 15.30
N GLU A 276 7.21 -13.86 15.85
CA GLU A 276 5.92 -14.03 15.17
C GLU A 276 5.24 -12.70 14.82
N LEU A 277 5.26 -11.72 15.74
CA LEU A 277 4.63 -10.42 15.51
C LEU A 277 5.36 -9.63 14.39
N THR A 278 6.68 -9.65 14.42
CA THR A 278 7.52 -9.07 13.39
C THR A 278 7.28 -9.76 12.04
N SER A 279 7.17 -11.08 12.01
CA SER A 279 6.96 -11.85 10.77
C SER A 279 5.57 -11.59 10.17
N ARG A 280 4.53 -11.48 10.99
CA ARG A 280 3.20 -11.07 10.54
C ARG A 280 3.23 -9.67 9.94
N THR A 281 3.94 -8.74 10.59
CA THR A 281 4.09 -7.36 10.10
C THR A 281 4.79 -7.34 8.75
N ILE A 282 5.94 -8.02 8.62
CA ILE A 282 6.70 -8.09 7.36
C ILE A 282 5.87 -8.74 6.26
N SER A 283 5.11 -9.80 6.56
CA SER A 283 4.19 -10.42 5.61
C SER A 283 3.21 -9.42 5.02
N VAL A 284 2.55 -8.62 5.87
CA VAL A 284 1.60 -7.61 5.43
C VAL A 284 2.28 -6.52 4.59
N GLU A 285 3.43 -6.02 5.04
CA GLU A 285 4.17 -4.97 4.34
C GLU A 285 4.70 -5.44 2.98
N VAL A 286 5.14 -6.69 2.86
CA VAL A 286 5.58 -7.26 1.58
C VAL A 286 4.38 -7.51 0.66
N GLY A 287 3.29 -8.07 1.19
CA GLY A 287 2.12 -8.46 0.41
C GLY A 287 1.25 -7.29 -0.06
N MET A 288 1.40 -6.09 0.50
CA MET A 288 0.57 -4.92 0.15
C MET A 288 1.38 -3.84 -0.56
N GLN A 289 0.99 -3.52 -1.79
CA GLN A 289 1.68 -2.56 -2.65
C GLN A 289 0.99 -1.19 -2.66
N ASN A 290 1.73 -0.13 -2.93
CA ASN A 290 1.17 1.17 -3.28
C ASN A 290 0.67 1.16 -4.73
N SER A 291 -0.48 0.53 -4.93
CA SER A 291 -1.12 0.37 -6.23
C SER A 291 -1.50 1.71 -6.87
N GLY A 292 -1.80 2.73 -6.04
CA GLY A 292 -2.08 4.07 -6.51
C GLY A 292 -0.86 4.70 -7.20
N LEU A 293 0.33 4.53 -6.62
CA LEU A 293 1.58 4.99 -7.25
C LEU A 293 1.82 4.24 -8.57
N GLY A 294 1.69 2.91 -8.57
CA GLY A 294 1.82 2.12 -9.79
C GLY A 294 0.87 2.59 -10.89
N ALA A 295 -0.37 2.87 -10.53
CA ALA A 295 -1.38 3.37 -11.47
C ALA A 295 -1.05 4.76 -12.03
N ALA A 296 -0.59 5.69 -11.20
CA ALA A 296 -0.21 7.03 -11.63
C ALA A 296 1.02 6.99 -12.55
N LEU A 297 2.07 6.24 -12.15
CA LEU A 297 3.26 6.06 -12.99
C LEU A 297 2.94 5.35 -14.31
N ALA A 298 2.02 4.38 -14.30
CA ALA A 298 1.55 3.72 -15.52
C ALA A 298 0.90 4.72 -16.47
N LYS A 299 0.01 5.57 -15.98
CA LYS A 299 -0.67 6.59 -16.79
C LYS A 299 0.28 7.64 -17.36
N GLU A 300 1.27 8.08 -16.59
CA GLU A 300 2.22 9.13 -16.97
C GLU A 300 3.28 8.61 -17.95
N HIS A 301 3.87 7.43 -17.69
CA HIS A 301 5.03 6.94 -18.44
C HIS A 301 4.72 5.92 -19.52
N PHE A 302 3.51 5.36 -19.53
CA PHE A 302 3.07 4.35 -20.50
C PHE A 302 1.75 4.77 -21.17
N ALA A 303 1.61 6.06 -21.48
CA ALA A 303 0.39 6.63 -22.08
C ALA A 303 -0.02 5.95 -23.40
N GLN A 304 0.96 5.44 -24.17
CA GLN A 304 0.72 4.69 -25.42
C GLN A 304 0.12 3.29 -25.17
N MET A 305 0.17 2.81 -23.92
CA MET A 305 -0.35 1.51 -23.51
C MET A 305 -1.18 1.67 -22.23
N PRO A 306 -2.38 2.27 -22.30
CA PRO A 306 -3.19 2.58 -21.13
C PRO A 306 -3.53 1.35 -20.27
N GLN A 307 -3.50 0.15 -20.85
CA GLN A 307 -3.71 -1.12 -20.18
C GLN A 307 -2.67 -1.45 -19.10
N VAL A 308 -1.48 -0.81 -19.13
CA VAL A 308 -0.43 -0.96 -18.09
C VAL A 308 -0.95 -0.59 -16.71
N ALA A 309 -1.90 0.34 -16.61
CA ALA A 309 -2.50 0.72 -15.32
C ALA A 309 -3.47 -0.34 -14.74
N LEU A 310 -3.99 -1.25 -15.56
CA LEU A 310 -5.03 -2.20 -15.14
C LEU A 310 -4.57 -3.19 -14.05
N PRO A 311 -3.40 -3.88 -14.16
CA PRO A 311 -2.88 -4.70 -13.08
C PRO A 311 -2.69 -3.92 -11.77
N CYS A 312 -2.29 -2.63 -11.85
CA CYS A 312 -2.16 -1.77 -10.67
C CYS A 312 -3.50 -1.54 -9.97
N ALA A 313 -4.56 -1.24 -10.73
CA ALA A 313 -5.89 -1.03 -10.18
C ALA A 313 -6.46 -2.32 -9.55
N ILE A 314 -6.31 -3.45 -10.22
CA ILE A 314 -6.73 -4.78 -9.70
C ILE A 314 -5.95 -5.11 -8.42
N SER A 315 -4.66 -4.80 -8.37
CA SER A 315 -3.78 -5.02 -7.22
C SER A 315 -4.34 -4.36 -5.93
N ALA A 316 -4.87 -3.14 -6.02
CA ALA A 316 -5.46 -2.46 -4.87
C ALA A 316 -6.59 -3.26 -4.20
N THR A 317 -7.38 -3.93 -5.00
CA THR A 317 -8.47 -4.80 -4.54
C THR A 317 -7.94 -6.06 -3.88
N PHE A 318 -7.05 -6.78 -4.58
CA PHE A 318 -6.58 -8.09 -4.11
C PHE A 318 -5.77 -8.01 -2.82
N HIS A 319 -4.80 -7.12 -2.74
CA HIS A 319 -4.00 -7.01 -1.52
C HIS A 319 -4.85 -6.58 -0.31
N SER A 320 -5.88 -5.77 -0.55
CA SER A 320 -6.79 -5.32 0.52
C SER A 320 -7.67 -6.46 1.03
N VAL A 321 -8.23 -7.26 0.12
CA VAL A 321 -9.06 -8.42 0.48
C VAL A 321 -8.22 -9.49 1.17
N ILE A 322 -7.11 -9.90 0.57
CA ILE A 322 -6.22 -10.95 1.12
C ILE A 322 -5.67 -10.50 2.48
N GLY A 323 -5.17 -9.27 2.56
CA GLY A 323 -4.64 -8.70 3.80
C GLY A 323 -5.68 -8.65 4.93
N SER A 324 -6.93 -8.24 4.61
CA SER A 324 -8.02 -8.19 5.59
C SER A 324 -8.44 -9.58 6.08
N LEU A 325 -8.50 -10.56 5.18
CA LEU A 325 -8.78 -11.96 5.54
C LEU A 325 -7.68 -12.52 6.44
N LEU A 326 -6.42 -12.29 6.07
CA LEU A 326 -5.26 -12.74 6.84
C LEU A 326 -5.22 -12.08 8.23
N ALA A 327 -5.51 -10.78 8.30
CA ALA A 327 -5.62 -10.05 9.57
C ALA A 327 -6.74 -10.61 10.46
N GLY A 328 -7.88 -10.97 9.87
CA GLY A 328 -8.97 -11.64 10.59
C GLY A 328 -8.53 -12.97 11.19
N VAL A 329 -7.85 -13.81 10.43
CA VAL A 329 -7.31 -15.10 10.89
C VAL A 329 -6.28 -14.89 12.02
N TRP A 330 -5.36 -13.96 11.87
CA TRP A 330 -4.34 -13.69 12.90
C TRP A 330 -4.94 -13.07 14.16
N ARG A 331 -5.98 -12.26 14.06
CA ARG A 331 -6.71 -11.74 15.22
C ARG A 331 -7.32 -12.85 16.08
N LEU A 332 -7.80 -13.93 15.44
CA LEU A 332 -8.34 -15.11 16.13
C LEU A 332 -7.24 -16.01 16.74
N ARG A 333 -5.99 -15.85 16.30
CA ARG A 333 -4.84 -16.60 16.79
C ARG A 333 -3.81 -15.65 17.44
N PRO A 334 -4.11 -15.10 18.63
CA PRO A 334 -3.20 -14.18 19.30
C PRO A 334 -1.89 -14.90 19.64
N VAL A 335 -0.77 -14.20 19.46
CA VAL A 335 0.54 -14.70 19.87
C VAL A 335 0.58 -14.69 21.38
N ARG A 336 0.76 -15.87 21.99
CA ARG A 336 1.03 -15.96 23.42
C ARG A 336 2.39 -15.32 23.69
N LYS A 337 2.44 -14.41 24.68
CA LYS A 337 3.66 -13.76 25.14
C LYS A 337 4.52 -14.75 25.92
#